data_54ad5bd405377af719435574aca41b4b
#
_entry.id   54ad5bd405377af719435574aca41b4b
#
_cell.length_a   1.000
_cell.length_b   1.000
_cell.length_c   1.000
_cell.angle_alpha   90.00
_cell.angle_beta   90.00
_cell.angle_gamma   90.00
#
_symmetry.space_group_name_H-M   'P 1'
#
loop_
_entity.id
_entity.type
_entity.pdbx_description
1 polymer ?
#
loop_
_entity_poly.entity_id
_entity_poly.type
_entity_poly.pdbx_seq_one_letter_code
_entity_poly.pdbx_strand_id
1 'polypeptide(L)'
;MKRYIVLWIFAMTFMSSFAQCGIENNAFKSGEFVGYDLYFNWKFVWMKVGTASMSTVQSSFKGQDAYRCSLITRGNSKLDNMFVMRDTLLSYTTMDLAPLYYRKGAREGKRYYVDELWYTYPKGNCHLKQHEINSRGEHYWKESEYKDCIYDMMSIYLRARNFDASKLKVGDKIPMPIADASNISNSWLKYNGVTNVKMKNSDNKYRCLVFSFIEREDGKNHELIRFYITDDKNHLPVRLDMFLSFGSAKAYLTGYKGLRNEMTSKVE
;
A
#
# COMPACT_ATOMS: atom_id res chain seq x y z
N MET A 1 -41.31 -57.25 -4.12
CA MET A 1 -40.89 -56.24 -3.17
C MET A 1 -39.69 -55.52 -3.78
N LYS A 2 -39.90 -54.28 -4.28
CA LYS A 2 -38.85 -53.48 -4.92
C LYS A 2 -38.20 -52.57 -3.87
N ARG A 3 -36.90 -52.77 -3.59
CA ARG A 3 -36.12 -51.93 -2.73
C ARG A 3 -35.67 -50.67 -3.51
N TYR A 4 -36.16 -49.48 -3.15
CA TYR A 4 -35.63 -48.19 -3.65
C TYR A 4 -34.47 -47.79 -2.79
N ILE A 5 -33.26 -47.79 -3.40
CA ILE A 5 -32.06 -47.22 -2.83
C ILE A 5 -32.08 -45.71 -3.13
N VAL A 6 -32.34 -44.90 -2.11
CA VAL A 6 -32.26 -43.43 -2.22
C VAL A 6 -30.80 -43.04 -2.01
N LEU A 7 -30.10 -42.69 -3.11
CA LEU A 7 -28.79 -42.11 -3.06
C LEU A 7 -28.92 -40.64 -2.63
N TRP A 8 -28.53 -40.33 -1.40
CA TRP A 8 -28.32 -38.98 -0.94
C TRP A 8 -27.00 -38.49 -1.54
N ILE A 9 -27.05 -37.71 -2.62
CA ILE A 9 -25.92 -36.94 -3.12
C ILE A 9 -25.79 -35.71 -2.22
N PHE A 10 -24.86 -35.79 -1.28
CA PHE A 10 -24.44 -34.63 -0.46
C PHE A 10 -23.61 -33.71 -1.37
N ALA A 11 -24.32 -32.79 -2.06
CA ALA A 11 -23.66 -31.70 -2.78
C ALA A 11 -22.99 -30.76 -1.75
N MET A 12 -21.73 -31.02 -1.46
CA MET A 12 -20.87 -30.03 -0.77
C MET A 12 -20.73 -28.84 -1.71
N THR A 13 -21.61 -27.88 -1.57
CA THR A 13 -21.36 -26.53 -2.10
C THR A 13 -20.16 -25.95 -1.35
N PHE A 14 -18.99 -25.99 -1.96
CA PHE A 14 -17.89 -25.13 -1.56
C PHE A 14 -18.38 -23.70 -1.75
N MET A 15 -18.96 -23.12 -0.71
CA MET A 15 -19.10 -21.68 -0.62
C MET A 15 -17.67 -21.12 -0.56
N SER A 16 -17.15 -20.69 -1.71
CA SER A 16 -15.98 -19.83 -1.75
C SER A 16 -16.34 -18.58 -0.95
N SER A 17 -15.97 -18.56 0.32
CA SER A 17 -16.03 -17.36 1.15
C SER A 17 -15.04 -16.39 0.54
N PHE A 18 -15.50 -15.55 -0.40
CA PHE A 18 -14.71 -14.40 -0.79
C PHE A 18 -14.45 -13.61 0.47
N ALA A 19 -13.18 -13.41 0.80
CA ALA A 19 -12.84 -12.55 1.91
C ALA A 19 -13.49 -11.19 1.63
N GLN A 20 -14.26 -10.67 2.56
CA GLN A 20 -14.99 -9.40 2.42
C GLN A 20 -14.08 -8.25 1.93
N CYS A 21 -12.77 -8.36 2.19
CA CYS A 21 -11.75 -7.38 1.86
C CYS A 21 -10.93 -7.74 0.60
N GLY A 22 -11.27 -8.82 -0.10
CA GLY A 22 -10.58 -9.24 -1.31
C GLY A 22 -10.89 -8.38 -2.53
N ILE A 23 -9.95 -8.34 -3.48
CA ILE A 23 -10.10 -7.80 -4.83
C ILE A 23 -9.22 -8.61 -5.77
N GLU A 24 -9.68 -8.84 -7.00
CA GLU A 24 -8.87 -9.55 -8.00
C GLU A 24 -7.60 -8.76 -8.33
N ASN A 25 -6.45 -9.46 -8.34
CA ASN A 25 -5.19 -8.86 -8.74
C ASN A 25 -4.96 -8.98 -10.24
N ASN A 26 -5.01 -7.86 -10.95
CA ASN A 26 -4.74 -7.75 -12.39
C ASN A 26 -3.53 -6.86 -12.71
N ALA A 27 -2.96 -6.17 -11.73
CA ALA A 27 -1.96 -5.13 -11.91
C ALA A 27 -0.51 -5.63 -11.81
N PHE A 28 -0.23 -6.62 -10.97
CA PHE A 28 1.15 -7.08 -10.72
C PHE A 28 1.26 -8.60 -10.66
N LYS A 29 2.48 -9.11 -10.66
CA LYS A 29 2.80 -10.54 -10.47
C LYS A 29 3.98 -10.72 -9.53
N SER A 30 4.21 -11.95 -9.10
CA SER A 30 5.39 -12.32 -8.31
C SER A 30 6.68 -11.98 -9.05
N GLY A 31 7.65 -11.42 -8.34
CA GLY A 31 8.94 -10.98 -8.88
C GLY A 31 8.96 -9.52 -9.34
N GLU A 32 7.87 -8.77 -9.12
CA GLU A 32 7.90 -7.33 -9.40
C GLU A 32 8.83 -6.62 -8.43
N PHE A 33 9.65 -5.74 -8.99
CA PHE A 33 10.54 -4.85 -8.25
C PHE A 33 10.50 -3.46 -8.85
N VAL A 34 10.42 -2.44 -7.96
CA VAL A 34 10.45 -1.02 -8.34
C VAL A 34 11.41 -0.25 -7.44
N GLY A 35 12.13 0.69 -8.02
CA GLY A 35 13.08 1.55 -7.33
C GLY A 35 12.73 3.03 -7.46
N TYR A 36 13.03 3.80 -6.42
CA TYR A 36 12.73 5.23 -6.36
C TYR A 36 13.92 6.02 -5.82
N ASP A 37 14.09 7.23 -6.33
CA ASP A 37 14.89 8.27 -5.71
C ASP A 37 14.00 9.15 -4.83
N LEU A 38 14.45 9.42 -3.61
CA LEU A 38 13.75 10.26 -2.64
C LEU A 38 14.38 11.65 -2.58
N TYR A 39 13.52 12.67 -2.67
CA TYR A 39 13.90 14.07 -2.57
C TYR A 39 13.13 14.73 -1.44
N PHE A 40 13.80 15.65 -0.75
CA PHE A 40 13.18 16.49 0.28
C PHE A 40 13.43 17.97 -0.04
N ASN A 41 12.42 18.81 0.23
CA ASN A 41 12.51 20.24 0.06
C ASN A 41 13.01 20.88 1.34
N TRP A 42 14.27 21.32 1.31
CA TRP A 42 14.86 22.09 2.40
C TRP A 42 15.04 23.55 1.97
N LYS A 43 14.36 24.47 2.65
CA LYS A 43 14.48 25.92 2.37
C LYS A 43 14.43 26.25 0.87
N PHE A 44 13.41 25.73 0.17
CA PHE A 44 13.15 25.89 -1.28
C PHE A 44 14.10 25.13 -2.22
N VAL A 45 15.06 24.36 -1.71
CA VAL A 45 15.95 23.52 -2.52
C VAL A 45 15.57 22.05 -2.40
N TRP A 46 15.38 21.39 -3.55
CA TRP A 46 15.13 19.96 -3.62
C TRP A 46 16.43 19.19 -3.62
N MET A 47 16.68 18.44 -2.57
CA MET A 47 17.88 17.59 -2.43
C MET A 47 17.50 16.12 -2.46
N LYS A 48 18.31 15.28 -3.13
CA LYS A 48 18.19 13.82 -3.04
C LYS A 48 18.65 13.38 -1.66
N VAL A 49 17.71 12.84 -0.89
CA VAL A 49 17.93 12.44 0.51
C VAL A 49 18.04 10.93 0.71
N GLY A 50 17.70 10.16 -0.30
CA GLY A 50 17.75 8.69 -0.19
C GLY A 50 17.17 7.97 -1.38
N THR A 51 16.92 6.69 -1.18
CA THR A 51 16.29 5.79 -2.12
C THR A 51 15.21 4.94 -1.43
N ALA A 52 14.25 4.47 -2.19
CA ALA A 52 13.32 3.45 -1.75
C ALA A 52 13.26 2.33 -2.80
N SER A 53 13.04 1.11 -2.35
CA SER A 53 12.78 -0.02 -3.23
C SER A 53 11.64 -0.85 -2.70
N MET A 54 10.79 -1.32 -3.61
CA MET A 54 9.66 -2.18 -3.28
C MET A 54 9.73 -3.46 -4.10
N SER A 55 9.43 -4.58 -3.45
CA SER A 55 9.35 -5.89 -4.10
C SER A 55 8.06 -6.60 -3.69
N THR A 56 7.44 -7.27 -4.65
CA THR A 56 6.24 -8.10 -4.44
C THR A 56 6.52 -9.50 -4.94
N VAL A 57 6.40 -10.49 -4.05
CA VAL A 57 6.63 -11.90 -4.38
C VAL A 57 5.51 -12.77 -3.82
N GLN A 58 5.20 -13.86 -4.52
CA GLN A 58 4.37 -14.92 -3.97
C GLN A 58 5.14 -15.65 -2.86
N SER A 59 4.46 -15.95 -1.78
CA SER A 59 5.04 -16.50 -0.55
C SER A 59 3.96 -17.29 0.20
N SER A 60 4.24 -17.68 1.41
CA SER A 60 3.26 -18.29 2.34
C SER A 60 3.24 -17.51 3.64
N PHE A 61 2.05 -17.36 4.22
CA PHE A 61 1.84 -16.81 5.56
C PHE A 61 1.00 -17.77 6.39
N LYS A 62 1.58 -18.32 7.47
CA LYS A 62 0.93 -19.32 8.35
C LYS A 62 0.31 -20.50 7.57
N GLY A 63 1.00 -20.97 6.53
CA GLY A 63 0.60 -22.14 5.75
C GLY A 63 -0.39 -21.88 4.62
N GLN A 64 -0.83 -20.64 4.40
CA GLN A 64 -1.66 -20.27 3.25
C GLN A 64 -0.86 -19.47 2.23
N ASP A 65 -1.21 -19.61 0.94
CA ASP A 65 -0.62 -18.81 -0.14
C ASP A 65 -0.89 -17.33 0.09
N ALA A 66 0.14 -16.51 -0.13
CA ALA A 66 0.09 -15.08 0.13
C ALA A 66 0.99 -14.30 -0.85
N TYR A 67 0.68 -13.03 -1.09
CA TYR A 67 1.67 -12.07 -1.55
C TYR A 67 2.41 -11.48 -0.37
N ARG A 68 3.74 -11.41 -0.49
CA ARG A 68 4.60 -10.63 0.41
C ARG A 68 5.08 -9.39 -0.34
N CYS A 69 4.71 -8.22 0.16
CA CYS A 69 5.18 -6.93 -0.34
C CYS A 69 6.13 -6.31 0.69
N SER A 70 7.29 -5.85 0.24
CA SER A 70 8.31 -5.24 1.10
C SER A 70 8.73 -3.91 0.52
N LEU A 71 8.77 -2.86 1.35
CA LEU A 71 9.33 -1.55 1.03
C LEU A 71 10.53 -1.30 1.94
N ILE A 72 11.67 -0.97 1.36
CA ILE A 72 12.90 -0.61 2.07
C ILE A 72 13.26 0.80 1.69
N THR A 73 13.34 1.70 2.69
CA THR A 73 13.76 3.08 2.53
C THR A 73 15.13 3.28 3.16
N ARG A 74 16.04 3.94 2.45
CA ARG A 74 17.39 4.24 2.93
C ARG A 74 17.75 5.68 2.65
N GLY A 75 18.03 6.42 3.71
CA GLY A 75 18.63 7.75 3.62
C GLY A 75 20.03 7.72 3.01
N ASN A 76 20.44 8.84 2.47
CA ASN A 76 21.80 9.02 1.99
C ASN A 76 22.76 9.06 3.18
N SER A 77 23.74 8.15 3.23
CA SER A 77 24.70 8.03 4.33
C SER A 77 25.51 9.31 4.59
N LYS A 78 25.70 10.14 3.56
CA LYS A 78 26.35 11.46 3.72
C LYS A 78 25.54 12.45 4.55
N LEU A 79 24.23 12.19 4.70
CA LEU A 79 23.31 13.01 5.50
C LEU A 79 22.99 12.38 6.86
N ASP A 80 23.55 11.21 7.21
CA ASP A 80 23.28 10.51 8.47
C ASP A 80 23.64 11.32 9.72
N ASN A 81 24.61 12.25 9.59
CA ASN A 81 24.94 13.18 10.67
C ASN A 81 23.81 14.20 10.94
N MET A 82 22.97 14.47 9.95
CA MET A 82 21.81 15.35 10.08
C MET A 82 20.55 14.56 10.46
N PHE A 83 20.28 13.49 9.73
CA PHE A 83 19.09 12.66 9.94
C PHE A 83 19.28 11.26 9.35
N VAL A 84 19.23 10.24 10.21
CA VAL A 84 19.23 8.84 9.80
C VAL A 84 17.80 8.44 9.38
N MET A 85 17.65 7.81 8.21
CA MET A 85 16.40 7.23 7.75
C MET A 85 16.65 5.80 7.25
N ARG A 86 16.09 4.82 7.96
CA ARG A 86 16.22 3.38 7.66
C ARG A 86 14.91 2.71 8.03
N ASP A 87 14.01 2.60 7.06
CA ASP A 87 12.70 2.03 7.30
C ASP A 87 12.50 0.76 6.48
N THR A 88 11.81 -0.19 7.05
CA THR A 88 11.36 -1.40 6.39
C THR A 88 9.89 -1.60 6.68
N LEU A 89 9.09 -1.67 5.63
CA LEU A 89 7.69 -2.04 5.70
C LEU A 89 7.52 -3.41 5.04
N LEU A 90 6.78 -4.27 5.69
CA LEU A 90 6.48 -5.62 5.21
C LEU A 90 4.97 -5.85 5.35
N SER A 91 4.33 -6.33 4.29
CA SER A 91 2.92 -6.75 4.35
C SER A 91 2.74 -8.11 3.70
N TYR A 92 1.87 -8.92 4.28
CA TYR A 92 1.33 -10.12 3.68
C TYR A 92 -0.16 -9.91 3.40
N THR A 93 -0.57 -10.26 2.21
CA THR A 93 -1.98 -10.28 1.81
C THR A 93 -2.33 -11.67 1.28
N THR A 94 -3.61 -12.03 1.30
CA THR A 94 -4.11 -13.18 0.55
C THR A 94 -3.84 -13.00 -0.95
N MET A 95 -4.07 -14.03 -1.76
CA MET A 95 -3.92 -13.95 -3.21
C MET A 95 -4.95 -12.99 -3.86
N ASP A 96 -6.06 -12.72 -3.18
CA ASP A 96 -7.08 -11.71 -3.51
C ASP A 96 -6.92 -10.40 -2.74
N LEU A 97 -5.71 -10.14 -2.22
CA LEU A 97 -5.25 -8.88 -1.62
C LEU A 97 -5.96 -8.46 -0.32
N ALA A 98 -6.63 -9.36 0.40
CA ALA A 98 -7.05 -9.07 1.76
C ALA A 98 -5.83 -9.04 2.71
N PRO A 99 -5.69 -8.03 3.59
CA PRO A 99 -4.56 -7.96 4.53
C PRO A 99 -4.48 -9.19 5.45
N LEU A 100 -3.27 -9.66 5.78
CA LEU A 100 -3.02 -10.74 6.74
C LEU A 100 -2.09 -10.29 7.86
N TYR A 101 -1.05 -9.57 7.51
CA TYR A 101 -0.04 -9.07 8.44
C TYR A 101 0.67 -7.87 7.87
N TYR A 102 0.98 -6.92 8.73
CA TYR A 102 1.82 -5.77 8.41
C TYR A 102 2.83 -5.52 9.51
N ARG A 103 4.02 -5.09 9.12
CA ARG A 103 5.05 -4.63 10.06
C ARG A 103 5.79 -3.45 9.46
N LYS A 104 5.89 -2.38 10.23
CA LYS A 104 6.81 -1.26 10.00
C LYS A 104 7.88 -1.28 11.06
N GLY A 105 9.16 -1.29 10.66
CA GLY A 105 10.28 -1.02 11.53
C GLY A 105 10.96 0.23 11.00
N ALA A 106 10.95 1.32 11.77
CA ALA A 106 11.46 2.59 11.32
C ALA A 106 12.55 3.13 12.26
N ARG A 107 13.70 3.50 11.68
CA ARG A 107 14.74 4.25 12.37
C ARG A 107 14.84 5.65 11.79
N GLU A 108 14.29 6.60 12.54
CA GLU A 108 14.23 8.00 12.18
C GLU A 108 15.07 8.83 13.17
N GLY A 109 16.24 9.31 12.72
CA GLY A 109 17.21 9.92 13.58
C GLY A 109 17.75 8.92 14.63
N LYS A 110 17.58 9.25 15.92
CA LYS A 110 17.98 8.39 17.05
C LYS A 110 16.84 7.45 17.53
N ARG A 111 15.64 7.62 16.99
CA ARG A 111 14.45 6.84 17.40
C ARG A 111 14.33 5.58 16.57
N TYR A 112 13.92 4.50 17.20
CA TYR A 112 13.50 3.28 16.53
C TYR A 112 12.15 2.87 17.10
N TYR A 113 11.21 2.53 16.23
CA TYR A 113 9.89 2.07 16.61
C TYR A 113 9.40 0.97 15.67
N VAL A 114 8.45 0.18 16.16
CA VAL A 114 7.85 -0.92 15.40
C VAL A 114 6.34 -0.83 15.52
N ASP A 115 5.66 -0.97 14.39
CA ASP A 115 4.22 -1.13 14.30
C ASP A 115 3.92 -2.48 13.67
N GLU A 116 3.04 -3.27 14.27
CA GLU A 116 2.61 -4.56 13.75
C GLU A 116 1.09 -4.68 13.79
N LEU A 117 0.53 -5.26 12.73
CA LEU A 117 -0.90 -5.49 12.58
C LEU A 117 -1.13 -6.93 12.13
N TRP A 118 -2.04 -7.63 12.80
CA TRP A 118 -2.52 -8.95 12.37
C TRP A 118 -4.00 -8.87 12.08
N TYR A 119 -4.40 -9.44 10.94
CA TYR A 119 -5.76 -9.44 10.47
C TYR A 119 -6.32 -10.85 10.44
N THR A 120 -7.55 -11.01 10.92
CA THR A 120 -8.36 -12.21 10.75
C THR A 120 -9.80 -11.81 10.41
N TYR A 121 -10.56 -12.72 9.84
CA TYR A 121 -11.89 -12.39 9.30
C TYR A 121 -12.97 -13.34 9.82
N PRO A 122 -13.19 -13.44 11.15
CA PRO A 122 -14.24 -14.29 11.70
C PRO A 122 -15.61 -13.78 11.27
N LYS A 123 -16.42 -14.68 10.69
CA LYS A 123 -17.79 -14.38 10.22
C LYS A 123 -17.84 -13.17 9.24
N GLY A 124 -16.75 -12.88 8.52
CA GLY A 124 -16.67 -11.78 7.56
C GLY A 124 -16.27 -10.43 8.15
N ASN A 125 -16.23 -10.24 9.46
CA ASN A 125 -15.74 -9.00 10.10
C ASN A 125 -14.22 -8.95 10.10
N CYS A 126 -13.65 -7.75 9.99
CA CYS A 126 -12.21 -7.54 10.15
C CYS A 126 -11.87 -7.47 11.64
N HIS A 127 -11.23 -8.52 12.18
CA HIS A 127 -10.65 -8.51 13.51
C HIS A 127 -9.18 -8.12 13.39
N LEU A 128 -8.82 -7.01 14.03
CA LEU A 128 -7.49 -6.40 13.96
C LEU A 128 -6.82 -6.46 15.34
N LYS A 129 -5.63 -7.05 15.37
CA LYS A 129 -4.73 -6.99 16.52
C LYS A 129 -3.56 -6.07 16.19
N GLN A 130 -3.33 -5.06 17.01
CA GLN A 130 -2.33 -4.01 16.83
C GLN A 130 -1.29 -4.10 17.94
N HIS A 131 -0.02 -3.88 17.57
CA HIS A 131 1.10 -3.84 18.49
C HIS A 131 2.02 -2.69 18.12
N GLU A 132 2.37 -1.89 19.10
CA GLU A 132 3.35 -0.82 18.97
C GLU A 132 4.51 -1.05 19.91
N ILE A 133 5.73 -0.85 19.42
CA ILE A 133 6.93 -0.64 20.25
C ILE A 133 7.36 0.79 19.98
N ASN A 134 7.16 1.67 20.97
CA ASN A 134 7.52 3.07 20.81
C ASN A 134 9.03 3.30 20.91
N SER A 135 9.46 4.54 20.71
CA SER A 135 10.89 4.90 20.72
C SER A 135 11.61 4.72 22.07
N ARG A 136 10.87 4.43 23.15
CA ARG A 136 11.40 4.09 24.48
C ARG A 136 11.46 2.58 24.73
N GLY A 137 10.99 1.77 23.76
CA GLY A 137 10.91 0.31 23.88
C GLY A 137 9.70 -0.19 24.67
N GLU A 138 8.71 0.68 24.92
CA GLU A 138 7.47 0.30 25.58
C GLU A 138 6.51 -0.36 24.59
N HIS A 139 5.81 -1.40 25.04
CA HIS A 139 4.90 -2.21 24.23
C HIS A 139 3.44 -1.87 24.51
N TYR A 140 2.67 -1.58 23.46
CA TYR A 140 1.24 -1.30 23.53
C TYR A 140 0.49 -2.29 22.63
N TRP A 141 -0.61 -2.84 23.16
CA TRP A 141 -1.44 -3.80 22.47
C TRP A 141 -2.88 -3.33 22.42
N LYS A 142 -3.53 -3.54 21.28
CA LYS A 142 -4.96 -3.25 21.10
C LYS A 142 -5.57 -4.30 20.20
N GLU A 143 -6.81 -4.71 20.49
CA GLU A 143 -7.62 -5.56 19.63
C GLU A 143 -8.95 -4.88 19.35
N SER A 144 -9.42 -4.98 18.13
CA SER A 144 -10.65 -4.31 17.68
C SER A 144 -11.31 -5.11 16.56
N GLU A 145 -12.64 -5.00 16.45
CA GLU A 145 -13.42 -5.63 15.39
C GLU A 145 -14.16 -4.55 14.59
N TYR A 146 -14.15 -4.69 13.25
CA TYR A 146 -14.76 -3.76 12.31
C TYR A 146 -15.60 -4.51 11.30
N LYS A 147 -16.75 -3.93 10.92
CA LYS A 147 -17.59 -4.43 9.84
C LYS A 147 -16.98 -4.14 8.47
N ASP A 148 -16.24 -3.04 8.37
CA ASP A 148 -15.59 -2.59 7.15
C ASP A 148 -14.15 -3.12 7.07
N CYS A 149 -13.61 -3.12 5.86
CA CYS A 149 -12.22 -3.49 5.63
C CYS A 149 -11.28 -2.41 6.12
N ILE A 150 -10.33 -2.80 6.96
CA ILE A 150 -9.24 -1.95 7.42
C ILE A 150 -7.96 -2.40 6.71
N TYR A 151 -7.14 -1.45 6.31
CA TYR A 151 -5.92 -1.69 5.55
C TYR A 151 -4.70 -1.22 6.32
N ASP A 152 -3.53 -1.70 5.93
CA ASP A 152 -2.23 -1.09 6.23
C ASP A 152 -1.72 -0.32 5.00
N MET A 153 -0.65 0.43 5.19
CA MET A 153 -0.07 1.28 4.13
C MET A 153 0.37 0.48 2.89
N MET A 154 0.79 -0.77 3.05
CA MET A 154 1.26 -1.60 1.95
C MET A 154 0.12 -2.34 1.26
N SER A 155 -0.84 -2.86 2.01
CA SER A 155 -2.01 -3.54 1.45
C SER A 155 -2.89 -2.57 0.67
N ILE A 156 -3.03 -1.33 1.14
CA ILE A 156 -3.76 -0.29 0.40
C ILE A 156 -3.07 0.09 -0.92
N TYR A 157 -1.73 0.12 -0.92
CA TYR A 157 -0.96 0.32 -2.15
C TYR A 157 -1.25 -0.77 -3.19
N LEU A 158 -1.20 -2.06 -2.79
CA LEU A 158 -1.49 -3.17 -3.68
C LEU A 158 -2.94 -3.13 -4.19
N ARG A 159 -3.89 -2.80 -3.31
CA ARG A 159 -5.29 -2.69 -3.66
C ARG A 159 -5.58 -1.54 -4.61
N ALA A 160 -5.00 -0.36 -4.37
CA ALA A 160 -5.21 0.85 -5.18
C ALA A 160 -4.75 0.67 -6.63
N ARG A 161 -3.78 -0.22 -6.88
CA ARG A 161 -3.34 -0.57 -8.24
C ARG A 161 -4.35 -1.42 -9.02
N ASN A 162 -5.37 -1.96 -8.36
CA ASN A 162 -6.37 -2.83 -8.97
C ASN A 162 -7.75 -2.17 -9.14
N PHE A 163 -7.84 -0.86 -8.98
CA PHE A 163 -9.06 -0.12 -9.26
C PHE A 163 -9.32 0.06 -10.75
N ASP A 164 -10.58 -0.10 -11.12
CA ASP A 164 -11.06 0.28 -12.45
C ASP A 164 -11.26 1.80 -12.52
N ALA A 165 -10.21 2.51 -12.93
CA ALA A 165 -10.23 3.96 -13.01
C ALA A 165 -11.17 4.49 -14.13
N SER A 166 -11.57 3.64 -15.10
CA SER A 166 -12.47 4.05 -16.19
C SER A 166 -13.87 4.43 -15.70
N LYS A 167 -14.25 3.97 -14.51
CA LYS A 167 -15.53 4.25 -13.87
C LYS A 167 -15.50 5.50 -12.98
N LEU A 168 -14.32 6.09 -12.74
CA LEU A 168 -14.16 7.20 -11.84
C LEU A 168 -14.35 8.55 -12.54
N LYS A 169 -15.05 9.46 -11.87
CA LYS A 169 -15.15 10.87 -12.23
C LYS A 169 -14.22 11.71 -11.35
N VAL A 170 -13.68 12.79 -11.90
CA VAL A 170 -12.85 13.72 -11.12
C VAL A 170 -13.64 14.22 -9.90
N GLY A 171 -13.04 14.05 -8.73
CA GLY A 171 -13.66 14.35 -7.45
C GLY A 171 -14.19 13.16 -6.67
N ASP A 172 -14.35 11.99 -7.31
CA ASP A 172 -14.80 10.77 -6.64
C ASP A 172 -13.87 10.39 -5.49
N LYS A 173 -14.47 9.91 -4.40
CA LYS A 173 -13.79 9.51 -3.17
C LYS A 173 -13.99 8.02 -2.93
N ILE A 174 -12.89 7.33 -2.68
CA ILE A 174 -12.88 5.91 -2.37
C ILE A 174 -12.43 5.77 -0.91
N PRO A 175 -13.29 5.33 0.02
CA PRO A 175 -12.93 5.15 1.43
C PRO A 175 -11.77 4.16 1.57
N MET A 176 -10.77 4.53 2.34
CA MET A 176 -9.55 3.76 2.56
C MET A 176 -9.09 3.94 4.01
N PRO A 177 -9.81 3.36 5.00
CA PRO A 177 -9.38 3.44 6.39
C PRO A 177 -8.07 2.67 6.58
N ILE A 178 -7.04 3.36 7.06
CA ILE A 178 -5.73 2.77 7.33
C ILE A 178 -5.54 2.61 8.83
N ALA A 179 -5.12 1.42 9.24
CA ALA A 179 -4.59 1.19 10.57
C ALA A 179 -3.09 1.50 10.62
N ASP A 180 -2.69 2.18 11.65
CA ASP A 180 -1.33 2.18 12.17
C ASP A 180 -1.28 1.41 13.51
N ALA A 181 -0.18 1.54 14.26
CA ALA A 181 0.00 0.81 15.50
C ALA A 181 -1.12 1.01 16.55
N SER A 182 -1.73 2.18 16.62
CA SER A 182 -2.65 2.56 17.71
C SER A 182 -4.00 3.08 17.23
N ASN A 183 -4.08 3.58 16.00
CA ASN A 183 -5.23 4.29 15.47
C ASN A 183 -5.73 3.73 14.14
N ILE A 184 -6.97 4.07 13.81
CA ILE A 184 -7.54 3.89 12.46
C ILE A 184 -7.82 5.29 11.91
N SER A 185 -7.22 5.62 10.78
CA SER A 185 -7.43 6.90 10.13
C SER A 185 -8.77 6.95 9.40
N ASN A 186 -9.43 8.09 9.46
CA ASN A 186 -10.57 8.38 8.60
C ASN A 186 -10.04 8.97 7.29
N SER A 187 -9.76 8.10 6.33
CA SER A 187 -9.05 8.47 5.10
C SER A 187 -9.70 7.93 3.85
N TRP A 188 -9.37 8.55 2.70
CA TRP A 188 -9.88 8.19 1.39
C TRP A 188 -8.90 8.57 0.28
N LEU A 189 -9.00 7.89 -0.85
CA LEU A 189 -8.42 8.34 -2.11
C LEU A 189 -9.42 9.23 -2.84
N LYS A 190 -8.96 10.40 -3.31
CA LYS A 190 -9.71 11.28 -4.20
C LYS A 190 -9.10 11.22 -5.60
N TYR A 191 -9.91 10.91 -6.61
CA TYR A 191 -9.47 10.94 -7.99
C TYR A 191 -9.40 12.37 -8.52
N ASN A 192 -8.27 12.77 -9.10
CA ASN A 192 -8.02 14.12 -9.60
C ASN A 192 -7.88 14.19 -11.14
N GLY A 193 -8.16 13.09 -11.85
CA GLY A 193 -8.06 13.03 -13.32
C GLY A 193 -6.73 12.54 -13.83
N VAL A 194 -6.39 12.91 -15.07
CA VAL A 194 -5.22 12.42 -15.81
C VAL A 194 -4.25 13.58 -16.08
N THR A 195 -2.94 13.30 -16.02
CA THR A 195 -1.90 14.25 -16.41
C THR A 195 -0.66 13.51 -16.96
N ASN A 196 0.18 14.23 -17.69
CA ASN A 196 1.46 13.72 -18.12
C ASN A 196 2.55 14.14 -17.11
N VAL A 197 3.37 13.18 -16.70
CA VAL A 197 4.45 13.39 -15.71
C VAL A 197 5.79 13.10 -16.36
N LYS A 198 6.67 14.11 -16.42
CA LYS A 198 8.08 13.95 -16.81
C LYS A 198 8.89 13.48 -15.61
N MET A 199 9.74 12.47 -15.80
CA MET A 199 10.65 12.00 -14.76
C MET A 199 11.76 13.02 -14.51
N LYS A 200 12.28 13.06 -13.28
CA LYS A 200 13.28 14.07 -12.89
C LYS A 200 14.64 13.81 -13.53
N ASN A 201 15.02 12.54 -13.65
CA ASN A 201 16.38 12.13 -14.03
C ASN A 201 16.42 11.35 -15.35
N SER A 202 15.40 11.50 -16.19
CA SER A 202 15.35 10.92 -17.54
C SER A 202 14.35 11.68 -18.40
N ASP A 203 14.41 11.48 -19.72
CA ASP A 203 13.44 12.05 -20.65
C ASP A 203 12.12 11.28 -20.70
N ASN A 204 12.01 10.22 -19.92
CA ASN A 204 10.76 9.46 -19.83
C ASN A 204 9.62 10.32 -19.34
N LYS A 205 8.48 10.21 -20.00
CA LYS A 205 7.22 10.87 -19.67
C LYS A 205 6.13 9.82 -19.66
N TYR A 206 5.25 9.87 -18.67
CA TYR A 206 4.16 8.92 -18.50
C TYR A 206 2.83 9.63 -18.40
N ARG A 207 1.81 9.10 -19.08
CA ARG A 207 0.41 9.44 -18.82
C ARG A 207 -0.01 8.79 -17.50
N CYS A 208 -0.51 9.59 -16.56
CA CYS A 208 -0.77 9.16 -15.20
C CYS A 208 -2.18 9.52 -14.76
N LEU A 209 -2.81 8.59 -14.07
CA LEU A 209 -3.94 8.86 -13.18
C LEU A 209 -3.41 9.53 -11.92
N VAL A 210 -4.13 10.51 -11.41
CA VAL A 210 -3.73 11.28 -10.22
C VAL A 210 -4.72 11.01 -9.09
N PHE A 211 -4.20 10.59 -7.94
CA PHE A 211 -4.98 10.39 -6.72
C PHE A 211 -4.36 11.14 -5.55
N SER A 212 -5.21 11.75 -4.73
CA SER A 212 -4.80 12.31 -3.44
C SER A 212 -5.26 11.39 -2.31
N PHE A 213 -4.34 10.98 -1.45
CA PHE A 213 -4.67 10.35 -0.18
C PHE A 213 -4.90 11.44 0.85
N ILE A 214 -6.12 11.48 1.36
CA ILE A 214 -6.61 12.51 2.25
C ILE A 214 -7.05 11.87 3.55
N GLU A 215 -6.62 12.42 4.66
CA GLU A 215 -7.05 12.07 6.00
C GLU A 215 -7.87 13.20 6.61
N ARG A 216 -8.87 12.82 7.40
CA ARG A 216 -9.65 13.77 8.20
C ARG A 216 -9.24 13.68 9.66
N GLU A 217 -8.63 14.75 10.14
CA GLU A 217 -8.19 14.93 11.52
C GLU A 217 -8.71 16.26 12.04
N ASP A 218 -9.25 16.29 13.25
CA ASP A 218 -9.82 17.49 13.92
C ASP A 218 -10.81 18.28 13.04
N GLY A 219 -11.64 17.57 12.28
CA GLY A 219 -12.64 18.16 11.39
C GLY A 219 -12.09 18.75 10.08
N LYS A 220 -10.78 18.74 9.86
CA LYS A 220 -10.11 19.25 8.65
C LYS A 220 -9.63 18.10 7.77
N ASN A 221 -9.55 18.38 6.47
CA ASN A 221 -9.02 17.43 5.49
C ASN A 221 -7.57 17.80 5.20
N HIS A 222 -6.67 16.83 5.38
CA HIS A 222 -5.25 16.96 5.11
C HIS A 222 -4.88 16.05 3.95
N GLU A 223 -4.38 16.61 2.86
CA GLU A 223 -3.78 15.82 1.79
C GLU A 223 -2.38 15.40 2.26
N LEU A 224 -2.19 14.10 2.48
CA LEU A 224 -0.93 13.54 2.97
C LEU A 224 0.00 13.13 1.82
N ILE A 225 -0.58 12.50 0.77
CA ILE A 225 0.19 12.01 -0.38
C ILE A 225 -0.60 12.23 -1.66
N ARG A 226 0.08 12.67 -2.71
CA ARG A 226 -0.45 12.66 -4.07
C ARG A 226 0.32 11.63 -4.90
N PHE A 227 -0.43 10.69 -5.46
CA PHE A 227 0.08 9.63 -6.30
C PHE A 227 -0.12 9.97 -7.76
N TYR A 228 0.91 9.74 -8.56
CA TYR A 228 0.86 9.74 -10.02
C TYR A 228 1.16 8.33 -10.47
N ILE A 229 0.13 7.59 -10.86
CA ILE A 229 0.23 6.19 -11.26
C ILE A 229 0.03 6.04 -12.77
N THR A 230 0.70 5.12 -13.41
CA THR A 230 0.58 4.89 -14.85
C THR A 230 -0.86 4.61 -15.25
N ASP A 231 -1.33 5.28 -16.31
CA ASP A 231 -2.64 5.04 -16.93
C ASP A 231 -2.55 3.84 -17.89
N ASP A 232 -2.23 2.68 -17.32
CA ASP A 232 -2.18 1.37 -17.97
C ASP A 232 -2.51 0.27 -16.94
N LYS A 233 -2.56 -0.98 -17.38
CA LYS A 233 -2.95 -2.11 -16.51
C LYS A 233 -2.01 -2.37 -15.32
N ASN A 234 -0.80 -1.81 -15.29
CA ASN A 234 0.12 -1.97 -14.15
C ASN A 234 -0.22 -1.02 -13.00
N HIS A 235 -0.82 0.15 -13.30
CA HIS A 235 -1.07 1.21 -12.32
C HIS A 235 0.16 1.46 -11.43
N LEU A 236 1.34 1.57 -12.07
CA LEU A 236 2.61 1.71 -11.35
C LEU A 236 2.80 3.16 -10.89
N PRO A 237 3.03 3.45 -9.61
CA PRO A 237 3.38 4.79 -9.16
C PRO A 237 4.71 5.24 -9.76
N VAL A 238 4.70 6.31 -10.54
CA VAL A 238 5.91 6.89 -11.14
C VAL A 238 6.40 8.11 -10.36
N ARG A 239 5.50 8.75 -9.62
CA ARG A 239 5.83 9.84 -8.73
C ARG A 239 4.87 9.88 -7.54
N LEU A 240 5.41 10.18 -6.36
CA LEU A 240 4.65 10.49 -5.16
C LEU A 240 5.09 11.86 -4.64
N ASP A 241 4.13 12.72 -4.29
CA ASP A 241 4.36 13.97 -3.57
C ASP A 241 3.79 13.79 -2.16
N MET A 242 4.64 13.90 -1.15
CA MET A 242 4.30 13.72 0.27
C MET A 242 4.32 15.08 0.96
N PHE A 243 3.23 15.42 1.65
CA PHE A 243 3.05 16.68 2.36
C PHE A 243 3.23 16.42 3.86
N LEU A 244 4.40 16.75 4.38
CA LEU A 244 4.78 16.52 5.76
C LEU A 244 4.60 17.80 6.58
N SER A 245 4.42 17.69 7.90
CA SER A 245 4.25 18.85 8.79
C SER A 245 5.47 19.79 8.79
N PHE A 246 6.65 19.26 8.46
CA PHE A 246 7.93 19.99 8.45
C PHE A 246 8.49 20.22 7.03
N GLY A 247 7.69 20.00 5.98
CA GLY A 247 8.12 20.21 4.59
C GLY A 247 7.47 19.26 3.61
N SER A 248 8.08 19.09 2.44
CA SER A 248 7.57 18.20 1.39
C SER A 248 8.64 17.22 0.94
N ALA A 249 8.25 15.99 0.66
CA ALA A 249 9.11 15.00 0.03
C ALA A 249 8.52 14.54 -1.30
N LYS A 250 9.38 14.03 -2.19
CA LYS A 250 8.98 13.42 -3.46
C LYS A 250 9.72 12.13 -3.68
N ALA A 251 9.02 11.13 -4.19
CA ALA A 251 9.62 9.93 -4.73
C ALA A 251 9.44 9.92 -6.25
N TYR A 252 10.52 9.62 -6.98
CA TYR A 252 10.48 9.46 -8.43
C TYR A 252 10.96 8.07 -8.80
N LEU A 253 10.20 7.38 -9.65
CA LEU A 253 10.58 6.08 -10.20
C LEU A 253 11.92 6.18 -10.93
N THR A 254 12.84 5.28 -10.60
CA THR A 254 14.16 5.16 -11.25
C THR A 254 14.27 3.93 -12.12
N GLY A 255 13.48 2.89 -11.83
CA GLY A 255 13.46 1.67 -12.60
C GLY A 255 12.47 0.65 -12.08
N TYR A 256 12.14 -0.31 -12.92
CA TYR A 256 11.24 -1.41 -12.59
C TYR A 256 11.65 -2.68 -13.35
N LYS A 257 11.25 -3.82 -12.81
CA LYS A 257 11.35 -5.13 -13.48
C LYS A 257 10.20 -6.04 -13.05
N GLY A 258 9.94 -7.06 -13.84
CA GLY A 258 8.94 -8.09 -13.50
C GLY A 258 7.50 -7.60 -13.54
N LEU A 259 7.17 -6.55 -14.31
CA LEU A 259 5.79 -6.10 -14.49
C LEU A 259 4.92 -7.23 -15.05
N ARG A 260 3.65 -7.24 -14.67
CA ARG A 260 2.65 -8.19 -15.18
C ARG A 260 2.22 -7.85 -16.61
N ASN A 261 2.02 -6.57 -16.88
CA ASN A 261 1.48 -6.06 -18.13
C ASN A 261 2.53 -5.20 -18.87
N GLU A 262 2.30 -4.94 -20.13
CA GLU A 262 3.09 -4.00 -20.91
C GLU A 262 2.92 -2.56 -20.39
N MET A 263 3.98 -1.76 -20.43
CA MET A 263 3.98 -0.35 -20.03
C MET A 263 3.51 0.51 -21.21
N THR A 264 2.21 0.67 -21.37
CA THR A 264 1.61 1.42 -22.50
C THR A 264 1.36 2.90 -22.18
N SER A 265 1.59 3.34 -20.95
CA SER A 265 1.41 4.73 -20.51
C SER A 265 2.59 5.64 -20.83
N LYS A 266 3.73 5.09 -21.30
CA LYS A 266 4.88 5.89 -21.70
C LYS A 266 4.50 6.70 -22.94
N VAL A 267 4.70 8.03 -22.86
CA VAL A 267 4.46 8.97 -23.97
C VAL A 267 5.78 9.58 -24.43
N GLU A 268 5.85 9.94 -25.69
CA GLU A 268 7.02 10.58 -26.31
C GLU A 268 7.23 12.02 -25.81
#